data_46657354142bf7276c1b34261f50c1a4
#
_entry.id   46657354142bf7276c1b34261f50c1a4
#
_cell.length_a   1.000
_cell.length_b   1.000
_cell.length_c   1.000
_cell.angle_alpha   90.00
_cell.angle_beta   90.00
_cell.angle_gamma   90.00
#
_symmetry.space_group_name_H-M   'P 1'
#
loop_
_entity.id
_entity.type
_entity.pdbx_description
1 polymer ?
#
loop_
_entity_poly.entity_id
_entity_poly.type
_entity_poly.pdbx_seq_one_letter_code
_entity_poly.pdbx_strand_id
1 'polypeptide(L)'
;MISSLLSDANSRATISLYAPNELRGMVSRAVVELRRRIDSRNPLRGRVLSVSVVYNEISLSAAPAPSTTRADIAIPDSVWREVDLSISAVTSRHEILTAAGMSTSRGLLLAGRPGVGKTAIARTIAAELLGDFTVVIVESAAVMAKLGSVYAMADVLGPLVVILDDVDLYVRRRGDGDDSALGALLSALDGATAHDRVLTIATTNDPRALDGAATRAARFDSVIELNPPDDAAAEAILSGVLARIGALDVDVARVVAALPRDRSGADVSELVRRAILVDGAELTTATLLSVIGLRAHEAALPTGTYL
;
A
#
# COMPACT_ATOMS: atom_id res chain seq x y z
N MET A 1 -43.21 16.28 -9.96
CA MET A 1 -41.80 16.02 -9.53
C MET A 1 -40.90 16.76 -10.50
N ILE A 2 -40.12 17.71 -10.02
CA ILE A 2 -39.17 18.46 -10.86
C ILE A 2 -37.78 17.93 -10.46
N SER A 3 -37.03 17.44 -11.43
CA SER A 3 -35.63 17.04 -11.25
C SER A 3 -34.75 17.98 -12.05
N SER A 4 -33.68 18.46 -11.46
CA SER A 4 -32.63 19.20 -12.17
C SER A 4 -31.30 18.48 -11.97
N LEU A 5 -30.51 18.37 -13.03
CA LEU A 5 -29.13 17.93 -13.01
C LEU A 5 -28.28 19.16 -13.29
N LEU A 6 -27.44 19.54 -12.33
CA LEU A 6 -26.45 20.59 -12.49
C LEU A 6 -25.08 19.94 -12.39
N SER A 7 -24.25 20.14 -13.41
CA SER A 7 -22.83 19.81 -13.38
C SER A 7 -22.05 21.11 -13.31
N ASP A 8 -21.22 21.28 -12.30
CA ASP A 8 -20.34 22.43 -12.15
C ASP A 8 -18.94 22.16 -12.76
N ALA A 9 -18.11 23.21 -12.80
CA ALA A 9 -16.75 23.14 -13.32
C ALA A 9 -15.83 22.18 -12.52
N ASN A 10 -16.28 21.70 -11.35
CA ASN A 10 -15.53 20.80 -10.48
C ASN A 10 -15.96 19.34 -10.64
N SER A 11 -16.68 18.99 -11.71
CA SER A 11 -17.16 17.63 -11.99
C SER A 11 -18.13 17.07 -10.94
N ARG A 12 -18.76 17.91 -10.15
CA ARG A 12 -19.83 17.52 -9.23
C ARG A 12 -21.17 17.55 -9.95
N ALA A 13 -21.87 16.42 -9.95
CA ALA A 13 -23.25 16.35 -10.41
C ALA A 13 -24.19 16.40 -9.19
N THR A 14 -25.07 17.38 -9.16
CA THR A 14 -26.11 17.48 -8.12
C THR A 14 -27.47 17.11 -8.70
N ILE A 15 -28.13 16.14 -8.09
CA ILE A 15 -29.49 15.75 -8.43
C ILE A 15 -30.42 16.28 -7.35
N SER A 16 -31.29 17.22 -7.69
CA SER A 16 -32.27 17.79 -6.77
C SER A 16 -33.68 17.28 -7.10
N LEU A 17 -34.36 16.77 -6.10
CA LEU A 17 -35.75 16.30 -6.21
C LEU A 17 -36.67 17.25 -5.43
N TYR A 18 -37.60 17.88 -6.12
CA TYR A 18 -38.58 18.79 -5.53
C TYR A 18 -39.95 18.15 -5.51
N ALA A 19 -40.62 18.16 -4.36
CA ALA A 19 -41.97 17.65 -4.22
C ALA A 19 -42.74 18.38 -3.10
N PRO A 20 -44.08 18.39 -3.14
CA PRO A 20 -44.89 18.85 -2.04
C PRO A 20 -44.61 18.10 -0.73
N ASN A 21 -44.81 18.80 0.41
CA ASN A 21 -44.51 18.24 1.73
C ASN A 21 -45.18 16.89 2.02
N GLU A 22 -46.38 16.68 1.50
CA GLU A 22 -47.15 15.43 1.62
C GLU A 22 -46.38 14.22 1.05
N LEU A 23 -45.52 14.42 0.04
CA LEU A 23 -44.73 13.39 -0.61
C LEU A 23 -43.30 13.27 -0.05
N ARG A 24 -42.98 14.00 1.02
CA ARG A 24 -41.62 14.03 1.59
C ARG A 24 -41.07 12.62 1.91
N GLY A 25 -41.92 11.75 2.52
CA GLY A 25 -41.49 10.37 2.83
C GLY A 25 -41.21 9.52 1.60
N MET A 26 -41.96 9.75 0.51
CA MET A 26 -41.72 9.06 -0.76
C MET A 26 -40.45 9.53 -1.42
N VAL A 27 -40.21 10.84 -1.44
CA VAL A 27 -38.98 11.44 -2.00
C VAL A 27 -37.76 10.99 -1.21
N SER A 28 -37.81 10.96 0.13
CA SER A 28 -36.70 10.46 0.95
C SER A 28 -36.34 9.01 0.62
N ARG A 29 -37.33 8.14 0.48
CA ARG A 29 -37.09 6.75 0.05
C ARG A 29 -36.50 6.66 -1.36
N ALA A 30 -37.00 7.47 -2.29
CA ALA A 30 -36.49 7.51 -3.65
C ALA A 30 -35.02 8.00 -3.71
N VAL A 31 -34.66 8.99 -2.90
CA VAL A 31 -33.26 9.47 -2.78
C VAL A 31 -32.36 8.38 -2.23
N VAL A 32 -32.76 7.69 -1.17
CA VAL A 32 -32.00 6.57 -0.59
C VAL A 32 -31.81 5.45 -1.61
N GLU A 33 -32.86 5.05 -2.31
CA GLU A 33 -32.76 3.99 -3.33
C GLU A 33 -31.91 4.43 -4.53
N LEU A 34 -32.03 5.70 -4.98
CA LEU A 34 -31.19 6.22 -6.05
C LEU A 34 -29.72 6.22 -5.63
N ARG A 35 -29.42 6.66 -4.41
CA ARG A 35 -28.04 6.63 -3.87
C ARG A 35 -27.51 5.20 -3.82
N ARG A 36 -28.28 4.25 -3.28
CA ARG A 36 -27.89 2.85 -3.25
C ARG A 36 -27.58 2.28 -4.65
N ARG A 37 -28.37 2.65 -5.68
CA ARG A 37 -28.14 2.23 -7.07
C ARG A 37 -26.91 2.86 -7.68
N ILE A 38 -26.64 4.14 -7.39
CA ILE A 38 -25.43 4.84 -7.83
C ILE A 38 -24.22 4.17 -7.19
N ASP A 39 -24.24 3.97 -5.87
CA ASP A 39 -23.14 3.39 -5.11
C ASP A 39 -22.85 1.95 -5.58
N SER A 40 -23.89 1.13 -5.82
CA SER A 40 -23.72 -0.26 -6.30
C SER A 40 -23.16 -0.36 -7.74
N ARG A 41 -23.27 0.70 -8.53
CA ARG A 41 -22.77 0.78 -9.91
C ARG A 41 -21.60 1.73 -10.08
N ASN A 42 -20.98 2.14 -8.97
CA ASN A 42 -19.84 3.04 -9.02
C ASN A 42 -18.69 2.38 -9.81
N PRO A 43 -18.24 2.96 -10.95
CA PRO A 43 -17.22 2.35 -11.81
C PRO A 43 -15.84 2.32 -11.17
N LEU A 44 -15.63 3.01 -10.04
CA LEU A 44 -14.36 3.03 -9.30
C LEU A 44 -14.27 1.88 -8.29
N ARG A 45 -15.38 1.19 -7.98
CA ARG A 45 -15.37 0.05 -7.06
C ARG A 45 -14.56 -1.11 -7.64
N GLY A 46 -13.82 -1.78 -6.77
CA GLY A 46 -12.98 -2.92 -7.14
C GLY A 46 -11.81 -2.56 -8.05
N ARG A 47 -11.41 -1.29 -8.09
CA ARG A 47 -10.28 -0.80 -8.90
C ARG A 47 -9.16 -0.29 -8.02
N VAL A 48 -8.01 -0.09 -8.65
CA VAL A 48 -6.89 0.64 -8.04
C VAL A 48 -7.05 2.12 -8.34
N LEU A 49 -6.99 2.92 -7.29
CA LEU A 49 -7.16 4.37 -7.35
C LEU A 49 -5.90 5.06 -6.78
N SER A 50 -5.37 6.00 -7.52
CA SER A 50 -4.42 6.99 -7.02
C SER A 50 -5.20 8.19 -6.50
N VAL A 51 -4.74 8.71 -5.37
CA VAL A 51 -5.37 9.84 -4.69
C VAL A 51 -4.47 11.06 -4.76
N SER A 52 -5.04 12.19 -5.12
CA SER A 52 -4.38 13.49 -5.12
C SER A 52 -5.24 14.54 -4.43
N VAL A 53 -4.64 15.69 -4.09
CA VAL A 53 -5.37 16.85 -3.58
C VAL A 53 -5.32 17.94 -4.62
N VAL A 54 -6.49 18.32 -5.13
CA VAL A 54 -6.67 19.38 -6.12
C VAL A 54 -7.64 20.41 -5.54
N TYR A 55 -7.25 21.68 -5.51
CA TYR A 55 -8.03 22.76 -4.89
C TYR A 55 -8.53 22.43 -3.47
N ASN A 56 -7.64 21.84 -2.66
CA ASN A 56 -7.94 21.39 -1.29
C ASN A 56 -9.01 20.28 -1.17
N GLU A 57 -9.38 19.63 -2.26
CA GLU A 57 -10.31 18.49 -2.31
C GLU A 57 -9.60 17.21 -2.78
N ILE A 58 -10.11 16.07 -2.34
CA ILE A 58 -9.59 14.78 -2.79
C ILE A 58 -10.09 14.52 -4.21
N SER A 59 -9.15 14.21 -5.09
CA SER A 59 -9.39 13.75 -6.46
C SER A 59 -8.92 12.31 -6.62
N LEU A 60 -9.75 11.48 -7.25
CA LEU A 60 -9.47 10.09 -7.54
C LEU A 60 -9.19 9.90 -9.02
N SER A 61 -8.16 9.15 -9.34
CA SER A 61 -7.88 8.68 -10.70
C SER A 61 -7.59 7.18 -10.70
N ALA A 62 -8.01 6.50 -11.76
CA ALA A 62 -7.69 5.09 -11.93
C ALA A 62 -6.17 4.91 -12.10
N ALA A 63 -5.61 3.94 -11.40
CA ALA A 63 -4.21 3.55 -11.50
C ALA A 63 -4.08 2.11 -12.02
N PRO A 64 -2.93 1.75 -12.59
CA PRO A 64 -2.67 0.38 -13.02
C PRO A 64 -2.78 -0.61 -11.86
N ALA A 65 -3.36 -1.79 -12.12
CA ALA A 65 -3.39 -2.86 -11.13
C ALA A 65 -1.96 -3.39 -10.89
N PRO A 66 -1.57 -3.67 -9.64
CA PRO A 66 -0.33 -4.35 -9.35
C PRO A 66 -0.32 -5.74 -10.00
N SER A 67 0.82 -6.14 -10.54
CA SER A 67 1.00 -7.46 -11.17
C SER A 67 1.90 -8.41 -10.36
N THR A 68 2.40 -7.95 -9.21
CA THR A 68 3.23 -8.76 -8.30
C THR A 68 2.39 -9.84 -7.63
N THR A 69 2.97 -11.02 -7.49
CA THR A 69 2.41 -12.17 -6.79
C THR A 69 3.28 -12.58 -5.61
N ARG A 70 2.78 -13.42 -4.72
CA ARG A 70 3.59 -13.96 -3.59
C ARG A 70 4.83 -14.72 -4.07
N ALA A 71 4.74 -15.36 -5.22
CA ALA A 71 5.88 -16.09 -5.81
C ALA A 71 7.04 -15.16 -6.22
N ASP A 72 6.76 -13.88 -6.43
CA ASP A 72 7.78 -12.87 -6.76
C ASP A 72 8.52 -12.33 -5.52
N ILE A 73 8.09 -12.70 -4.31
CA ILE A 73 8.58 -12.14 -3.04
C ILE A 73 9.14 -13.23 -2.15
N ALA A 74 10.44 -13.23 -1.99
CA ALA A 74 11.14 -14.20 -1.14
C ALA A 74 11.20 -13.66 0.31
N ILE A 75 10.18 -14.00 1.10
CA ILE A 75 10.09 -13.73 2.55
C ILE A 75 9.66 -15.00 3.28
N PRO A 76 9.96 -15.11 4.59
CA PRO A 76 9.56 -16.28 5.37
C PRO A 76 8.04 -16.50 5.39
N ASP A 77 7.60 -17.76 5.39
CA ASP A 77 6.18 -18.12 5.50
C ASP A 77 5.50 -17.58 6.76
N SER A 78 6.27 -17.36 7.83
CA SER A 78 5.76 -16.73 9.06
C SER A 78 5.23 -15.32 8.81
N VAL A 79 5.86 -14.55 7.93
CA VAL A 79 5.42 -13.21 7.53
C VAL A 79 4.10 -13.30 6.77
N TRP A 80 4.00 -14.22 5.79
CA TRP A 80 2.76 -14.42 5.04
C TRP A 80 1.61 -14.87 5.95
N ARG A 81 1.86 -15.73 6.94
CA ARG A 81 0.83 -16.13 7.91
C ARG A 81 0.27 -14.95 8.70
N GLU A 82 1.10 -14.00 9.12
CA GLU A 82 0.66 -12.81 9.84
C GLU A 82 -0.13 -11.86 8.92
N VAL A 83 0.31 -11.73 7.67
CA VAL A 83 -0.45 -11.02 6.63
C VAL A 83 -1.82 -11.67 6.42
N ASP A 84 -1.89 -12.99 6.30
CA ASP A 84 -3.13 -13.74 6.09
C ASP A 84 -4.11 -13.59 7.26
N LEU A 85 -3.62 -13.50 8.50
CA LEU A 85 -4.46 -13.18 9.66
C LEU A 85 -5.12 -11.80 9.51
N SER A 86 -4.36 -10.79 9.10
CA SER A 86 -4.89 -9.45 8.86
C SER A 86 -5.90 -9.41 7.71
N ILE A 87 -5.62 -10.11 6.61
CA ILE A 87 -6.54 -10.25 5.47
C ILE A 87 -7.83 -10.97 5.88
N SER A 88 -7.71 -12.04 6.68
CA SER A 88 -8.86 -12.84 7.09
C SER A 88 -9.90 -12.03 7.88
N ALA A 89 -9.46 -11.05 8.65
CA ALA A 89 -10.35 -10.19 9.43
C ALA A 89 -11.31 -9.36 8.55
N VAL A 90 -10.81 -8.88 7.39
CA VAL A 90 -11.61 -8.07 6.45
C VAL A 90 -12.31 -8.92 5.38
N THR A 91 -11.96 -10.21 5.26
CA THR A 91 -12.53 -11.15 4.26
C THR A 91 -13.36 -12.23 4.92
N SER A 92 -12.78 -13.40 5.22
CA SER A 92 -13.49 -14.61 5.64
C SER A 92 -14.02 -14.57 7.09
N ARG A 93 -13.47 -13.69 7.94
CA ARG A 93 -13.84 -13.63 9.37
C ARG A 93 -14.64 -12.39 9.75
N HIS A 94 -14.92 -11.48 8.81
CA HIS A 94 -15.60 -10.21 9.12
C HIS A 94 -16.97 -10.40 9.75
N GLU A 95 -17.77 -11.38 9.31
CA GLU A 95 -19.10 -11.66 9.87
C GLU A 95 -19.02 -12.11 11.34
N ILE A 96 -18.03 -12.95 11.67
CA ILE A 96 -17.81 -13.44 13.05
C ILE A 96 -17.36 -12.28 13.95
N LEU A 97 -16.46 -11.42 13.44
CA LEU A 97 -16.01 -10.24 14.19
C LEU A 97 -17.16 -9.26 14.43
N THR A 98 -17.98 -9.00 13.41
CA THR A 98 -19.19 -8.16 13.54
C THR A 98 -20.17 -8.73 14.57
N ALA A 99 -20.43 -10.04 14.53
CA ALA A 99 -21.31 -10.69 15.51
C ALA A 99 -20.78 -10.63 16.93
N ALA A 100 -19.43 -10.59 17.08
CA ALA A 100 -18.76 -10.41 18.35
C ALA A 100 -18.66 -8.94 18.82
N GLY A 101 -19.17 -7.98 18.05
CA GLY A 101 -19.05 -6.55 18.33
C GLY A 101 -17.63 -6.00 18.19
N MET A 102 -16.77 -6.68 17.41
CA MET A 102 -15.40 -6.30 17.15
C MET A 102 -15.28 -5.56 15.80
N SER A 103 -14.26 -4.69 15.69
CA SER A 103 -13.95 -4.03 14.42
C SER A 103 -13.54 -5.04 13.36
N THR A 104 -14.04 -4.85 12.14
CA THR A 104 -13.63 -5.58 10.94
C THR A 104 -12.54 -4.85 10.16
N SER A 105 -12.17 -3.64 10.59
CA SER A 105 -11.03 -2.92 10.01
C SER A 105 -9.73 -3.32 10.68
N ARG A 106 -8.64 -3.35 9.89
CA ARG A 106 -7.31 -3.77 10.32
C ARG A 106 -6.22 -2.82 9.84
N GLY A 107 -5.24 -2.59 10.70
CA GLY A 107 -4.02 -1.88 10.40
C GLY A 107 -2.81 -2.82 10.40
N LEU A 108 -2.08 -2.89 9.28
CA LEU A 108 -0.84 -3.64 9.11
C LEU A 108 0.30 -2.66 8.85
N LEU A 109 1.33 -2.67 9.70
CA LEU A 109 2.55 -1.88 9.52
C LEU A 109 3.69 -2.80 9.06
N LEU A 110 4.25 -2.52 7.89
CA LEU A 110 5.44 -3.16 7.37
C LEU A 110 6.65 -2.26 7.65
N ALA A 111 7.50 -2.66 8.56
CA ALA A 111 8.68 -1.91 8.98
C ALA A 111 9.96 -2.59 8.48
N GLY A 112 11.00 -1.82 8.20
CA GLY A 112 12.30 -2.39 7.84
C GLY A 112 13.12 -1.45 6.96
N ARG A 113 14.39 -1.79 6.73
CA ARG A 113 15.32 -0.99 5.90
C ARG A 113 14.79 -0.79 4.47
N PRO A 114 15.23 0.27 3.77
CA PRO A 114 14.93 0.42 2.34
C PRO A 114 15.32 -0.82 1.54
N GLY A 115 14.48 -1.19 0.56
CA GLY A 115 14.77 -2.28 -0.38
C GLY A 115 14.47 -3.70 0.11
N VAL A 116 13.90 -3.90 1.32
CA VAL A 116 13.56 -5.25 1.85
C VAL A 116 12.20 -5.79 1.35
N GLY A 117 11.48 -5.06 0.49
CA GLY A 117 10.26 -5.56 -0.14
C GLY A 117 8.94 -5.08 0.46
N LYS A 118 8.92 -4.11 1.41
CA LYS A 118 7.69 -3.59 2.05
C LYS A 118 6.59 -3.19 1.06
N THR A 119 6.92 -2.29 0.14
CA THR A 119 5.99 -1.82 -0.90
C THR A 119 5.56 -2.95 -1.84
N ALA A 120 6.44 -3.92 -2.12
CA ALA A 120 6.10 -5.08 -2.94
C ALA A 120 5.07 -5.97 -2.24
N ILE A 121 5.22 -6.23 -0.94
CA ILE A 121 4.24 -6.97 -0.13
C ILE A 121 2.89 -6.24 -0.12
N ALA A 122 2.89 -4.92 0.16
CA ALA A 122 1.67 -4.12 0.17
C ALA A 122 0.92 -4.18 -1.18
N ARG A 123 1.66 -4.09 -2.29
CA ARG A 123 1.09 -4.19 -3.64
C ARG A 123 0.60 -5.60 -3.96
N THR A 124 1.27 -6.65 -3.49
CA THR A 124 0.80 -8.03 -3.67
C THR A 124 -0.51 -8.28 -2.93
N ILE A 125 -0.63 -7.82 -1.68
CA ILE A 125 -1.88 -7.89 -0.92
C ILE A 125 -3.01 -7.15 -1.66
N ALA A 126 -2.71 -5.97 -2.19
CA ALA A 126 -3.66 -5.19 -2.97
C ALA A 126 -4.09 -5.93 -4.25
N ALA A 127 -3.18 -6.61 -4.94
CA ALA A 127 -3.50 -7.41 -6.12
C ALA A 127 -4.42 -8.60 -5.78
N GLU A 128 -4.19 -9.27 -4.66
CA GLU A 128 -4.99 -10.41 -4.20
C GLU A 128 -6.43 -10.01 -3.82
N LEU A 129 -6.61 -8.81 -3.26
CA LEU A 129 -7.90 -8.32 -2.81
C LEU A 129 -8.65 -7.50 -3.89
N LEU A 130 -7.99 -7.21 -5.01
CA LEU A 130 -8.57 -6.40 -6.08
C LEU A 130 -9.82 -7.05 -6.68
N GLY A 131 -10.84 -6.26 -6.93
CA GLY A 131 -12.14 -6.72 -7.39
C GLY A 131 -13.17 -6.77 -6.26
N ASP A 132 -12.87 -7.49 -5.18
CA ASP A 132 -13.70 -7.51 -3.97
C ASP A 132 -13.49 -6.24 -3.12
N PHE A 133 -12.28 -5.69 -3.15
CA PHE A 133 -11.89 -4.46 -2.49
C PHE A 133 -11.50 -3.40 -3.52
N THR A 134 -11.79 -2.14 -3.19
CA THR A 134 -11.22 -0.98 -3.89
C THR A 134 -9.87 -0.67 -3.23
N VAL A 135 -8.83 -0.56 -4.05
CA VAL A 135 -7.47 -0.26 -3.57
C VAL A 135 -7.21 1.24 -3.73
N VAL A 136 -6.80 1.88 -2.65
CA VAL A 136 -6.46 3.32 -2.63
C VAL A 136 -4.99 3.47 -2.26
N ILE A 137 -4.19 4.06 -3.15
CA ILE A 137 -2.76 4.29 -2.93
C ILE A 137 -2.52 5.75 -2.57
N VAL A 138 -1.90 5.97 -1.41
CA VAL A 138 -1.59 7.28 -0.84
C VAL A 138 -0.07 7.44 -0.78
N GLU A 139 0.46 8.29 -1.65
CA GLU A 139 1.91 8.56 -1.77
C GLU A 139 2.27 10.02 -1.43
N SER A 140 1.29 10.84 -1.11
CA SER A 140 1.46 12.28 -0.96
C SER A 140 1.15 12.74 0.47
N ALA A 141 2.02 13.58 1.03
CA ALA A 141 1.82 14.21 2.33
C ALA A 141 0.52 15.04 2.40
N ALA A 142 0.09 15.63 1.30
CA ALA A 142 -1.16 16.38 1.22
C ALA A 142 -2.39 15.49 1.37
N VAL A 143 -2.34 14.26 0.84
CA VAL A 143 -3.39 13.26 0.99
C VAL A 143 -3.35 12.65 2.39
N MET A 144 -2.16 12.38 2.92
CA MET A 144 -1.99 11.90 4.30
C MET A 144 -2.64 12.84 5.33
N ALA A 145 -2.57 14.16 5.12
CA ALA A 145 -3.25 15.13 5.96
C ALA A 145 -4.80 15.05 5.87
N LYS A 146 -5.34 14.30 4.91
CA LYS A 146 -6.78 14.14 4.66
C LYS A 146 -7.25 12.68 4.74
N LEU A 147 -6.51 11.82 5.42
CA LEU A 147 -6.82 10.39 5.52
C LEU A 147 -8.24 10.09 6.02
N GLY A 148 -8.77 10.90 6.94
CA GLY A 148 -10.16 10.74 7.36
C GLY A 148 -11.17 10.82 6.21
N SER A 149 -10.91 11.69 5.23
CA SER A 149 -11.74 11.76 4.02
C SER A 149 -11.52 10.56 3.08
N VAL A 150 -10.31 9.99 3.07
CA VAL A 150 -10.04 8.75 2.31
C VAL A 150 -10.82 7.59 2.92
N TYR A 151 -10.79 7.42 4.24
CA TYR A 151 -11.53 6.36 4.92
C TYR A 151 -13.05 6.51 4.75
N ALA A 152 -13.58 7.74 4.78
CA ALA A 152 -14.99 7.99 4.52
C ALA A 152 -15.45 7.55 3.10
N MET A 153 -14.51 7.31 2.17
CA MET A 153 -14.85 6.73 0.87
C MET A 153 -15.30 5.28 0.95
N ALA A 154 -15.03 4.55 2.04
CA ALA A 154 -15.51 3.21 2.24
C ALA A 154 -17.05 3.12 2.12
N ASP A 155 -17.77 4.16 2.54
CA ASP A 155 -19.23 4.23 2.46
C ASP A 155 -19.74 4.22 1.00
N VAL A 156 -18.91 4.68 0.06
CA VAL A 156 -19.27 4.83 -1.37
C VAL A 156 -18.58 3.78 -2.23
N LEU A 157 -17.30 3.53 -1.96
CA LEU A 157 -16.47 2.62 -2.76
C LEU A 157 -16.53 1.16 -2.28
N GLY A 158 -17.17 0.88 -1.14
CA GLY A 158 -17.23 -0.45 -0.51
C GLY A 158 -15.94 -0.77 0.25
N PRO A 159 -15.67 -2.05 0.51
CA PRO A 159 -14.48 -2.44 1.25
C PRO A 159 -13.21 -1.85 0.64
N LEU A 160 -12.31 -1.32 1.49
CA LEU A 160 -11.10 -0.64 1.05
C LEU A 160 -9.82 -1.38 1.47
N VAL A 161 -8.84 -1.38 0.58
CA VAL A 161 -7.42 -1.52 0.93
C VAL A 161 -6.77 -0.16 0.77
N VAL A 162 -6.25 0.42 1.84
CA VAL A 162 -5.56 1.71 1.81
C VAL A 162 -4.07 1.48 2.03
N ILE A 163 -3.25 1.81 1.02
CA ILE A 163 -1.79 1.71 1.09
C ILE A 163 -1.23 3.08 1.42
N LEU A 164 -0.49 3.17 2.52
CA LEU A 164 0.23 4.36 2.97
C LEU A 164 1.73 4.08 2.84
N ASP A 165 2.35 4.54 1.75
CA ASP A 165 3.77 4.27 1.52
C ASP A 165 4.65 5.32 2.21
N ASP A 166 5.76 4.87 2.83
CA ASP A 166 6.78 5.68 3.49
C ASP A 166 6.20 6.71 4.50
N VAL A 167 5.40 6.23 5.46
CA VAL A 167 4.73 7.12 6.44
C VAL A 167 5.70 7.91 7.32
N ASP A 168 6.94 7.43 7.51
CA ASP A 168 8.00 8.15 8.23
C ASP A 168 8.39 9.47 7.52
N LEU A 169 8.35 9.52 6.19
CA LEU A 169 8.61 10.75 5.43
C LEU A 169 7.53 11.82 5.68
N TYR A 170 6.28 11.39 5.90
CA TYR A 170 5.20 12.30 6.24
C TYR A 170 5.37 12.91 7.64
N VAL A 171 5.71 12.07 8.62
CA VAL A 171 5.92 12.48 10.01
C VAL A 171 7.12 13.42 10.13
N ARG A 172 8.25 13.12 9.48
CA ARG A 172 9.49 13.93 9.53
C ARG A 172 9.39 15.28 8.81
N ARG A 173 8.62 15.40 7.71
CA ARG A 173 8.56 16.64 6.91
C ARG A 173 7.92 17.83 7.63
N ARG A 174 7.26 17.66 8.76
CA ARG A 174 6.62 18.73 9.52
C ARG A 174 7.46 19.32 10.65
N GLY A 175 8.73 18.96 10.74
CA GLY A 175 9.75 19.61 11.58
C GLY A 175 9.94 18.98 12.95
N ASP A 176 11.14 19.11 13.48
CA ASP A 176 11.51 18.67 14.83
C ASP A 176 10.61 19.34 15.87
N GLY A 177 9.74 18.55 16.53
CA GLY A 177 8.87 18.98 17.63
C GLY A 177 7.39 19.16 17.30
N ASP A 178 6.95 18.85 16.08
CA ASP A 178 5.52 18.89 15.73
C ASP A 178 4.90 17.49 15.77
N ASP A 179 4.48 17.05 16.97
CA ASP A 179 3.70 15.83 17.19
C ASP A 179 2.35 15.83 16.44
N SER A 180 2.00 16.96 15.78
CA SER A 180 0.70 17.15 15.13
C SER A 180 0.52 16.26 13.90
N ALA A 181 1.59 15.99 13.12
CA ALA A 181 1.49 15.13 11.92
C ALA A 181 1.31 13.66 12.30
N LEU A 182 2.06 13.18 13.29
CA LEU A 182 1.88 11.85 13.87
C LEU A 182 0.50 11.74 14.51
N GLY A 183 0.09 12.73 15.30
CA GLY A 183 -1.23 12.80 15.92
C GLY A 183 -2.36 12.77 14.89
N ALA A 184 -2.24 13.49 13.77
CA ALA A 184 -3.22 13.48 12.69
C ALA A 184 -3.31 12.11 12.00
N LEU A 185 -2.16 11.47 11.71
CA LEU A 185 -2.10 10.11 11.16
C LEU A 185 -2.78 9.12 12.12
N LEU A 186 -2.42 9.16 13.38
CA LEU A 186 -2.95 8.25 14.39
C LEU A 186 -4.47 8.46 14.61
N SER A 187 -4.92 9.71 14.63
CA SER A 187 -6.36 10.03 14.73
C SER A 187 -7.14 9.55 13.49
N ALA A 188 -6.54 9.64 12.30
CA ALA A 188 -7.17 9.12 11.10
C ALA A 188 -7.26 7.58 11.10
N LEU A 189 -6.22 6.89 11.60
CA LEU A 189 -6.24 5.43 11.77
C LEU A 189 -7.30 4.99 12.78
N ASP A 190 -7.45 5.72 13.90
CA ASP A 190 -8.54 5.49 14.87
C ASP A 190 -9.90 5.65 14.18
N GLY A 191 -10.04 6.65 13.30
CA GLY A 191 -11.25 6.86 12.49
C GLY A 191 -11.54 5.75 11.48
N ALA A 192 -10.52 5.06 10.98
CA ALA A 192 -10.70 3.93 10.06
C ALA A 192 -11.50 2.78 10.68
N THR A 193 -11.39 2.59 11.99
CA THR A 193 -12.12 1.54 12.73
C THR A 193 -13.64 1.76 12.76
N ALA A 194 -14.13 2.95 12.43
CA ALA A 194 -15.55 3.26 12.31
C ALA A 194 -16.17 2.76 11.00
N HIS A 195 -15.33 2.38 10.02
CA HIS A 195 -15.78 1.86 8.73
C HIS A 195 -15.66 0.34 8.69
N ASP A 196 -16.51 -0.31 7.89
CA ASP A 196 -16.52 -1.76 7.76
C ASP A 196 -15.51 -2.22 6.71
N ARG A 197 -14.75 -3.28 7.02
CA ARG A 197 -13.84 -3.97 6.09
C ARG A 197 -12.81 -3.04 5.44
N VAL A 198 -12.10 -2.27 6.25
CA VAL A 198 -10.97 -1.44 5.80
C VAL A 198 -9.65 -2.09 6.21
N LEU A 199 -8.79 -2.41 5.26
CA LEU A 199 -7.42 -2.86 5.49
C LEU A 199 -6.46 -1.72 5.18
N THR A 200 -5.83 -1.16 6.22
CA THR A 200 -4.75 -0.18 6.05
C THR A 200 -3.41 -0.89 6.09
N ILE A 201 -2.60 -0.70 5.05
CA ILE A 201 -1.24 -1.23 4.96
C ILE A 201 -0.29 -0.04 4.90
N ALA A 202 0.46 0.18 5.96
CA ALA A 202 1.46 1.23 6.01
C ALA A 202 2.87 0.66 5.86
N THR A 203 3.77 1.40 5.21
CA THR A 203 5.18 1.06 5.16
C THR A 203 6.02 2.13 5.84
N THR A 204 7.11 1.73 6.49
CA THR A 204 8.08 2.67 7.09
C THR A 204 9.51 2.14 6.98
N ASN A 205 10.45 3.06 6.73
CA ASN A 205 11.87 2.77 6.80
C ASN A 205 12.43 3.00 8.21
N ASP A 206 11.69 3.71 9.08
CA ASP A 206 12.08 3.99 10.45
C ASP A 206 10.90 3.74 11.41
N PRO A 207 10.79 2.53 11.97
CA PRO A 207 9.73 2.23 12.94
C PRO A 207 9.80 3.08 14.20
N ARG A 208 10.97 3.67 14.51
CA ARG A 208 11.15 4.54 15.68
C ARG A 208 10.51 5.92 15.48
N ALA A 209 10.41 6.38 14.22
CA ALA A 209 9.74 7.65 13.92
C ALA A 209 8.23 7.62 14.22
N LEU A 210 7.65 6.42 14.34
CA LEU A 210 6.22 6.25 14.64
C LEU A 210 5.93 6.14 16.15
N ASP A 211 6.98 6.19 16.98
CA ASP A 211 6.93 6.10 18.46
C ASP A 211 6.02 4.96 18.99
N GLY A 212 6.18 4.59 20.27
CA GLY A 212 5.31 3.58 20.91
C GLY A 212 3.81 3.89 20.89
N ALA A 213 3.41 5.09 20.46
CA ALA A 213 2.03 5.49 20.27
C ALA A 213 1.35 4.86 19.02
N ALA A 214 2.09 4.64 17.93
CA ALA A 214 1.55 4.02 16.72
C ALA A 214 1.39 2.50 16.85
N THR A 215 2.18 1.88 17.73
CA THR A 215 2.16 0.43 17.99
C THR A 215 1.19 0.04 19.12
N ARG A 216 0.46 1.00 19.73
CA ARG A 216 -0.60 0.68 20.69
C ARG A 216 -1.77 0.01 19.97
N ALA A 217 -2.34 -1.00 20.62
CA ALA A 217 -3.54 -1.70 20.15
C ALA A 217 -4.63 -0.70 19.74
N ALA A 218 -5.16 -0.86 18.53
CA ALA A 218 -6.19 -0.09 17.83
C ALA A 218 -5.73 0.80 16.65
N ARG A 219 -4.41 0.94 16.38
CA ARG A 219 -3.91 1.74 15.24
C ARG A 219 -3.25 0.88 14.18
N PHE A 220 -2.23 0.12 14.58
CA PHE A 220 -1.75 -1.00 13.79
C PHE A 220 -1.90 -2.26 14.64
N ASP A 221 -2.79 -3.15 14.20
CA ASP A 221 -3.07 -4.42 14.87
C ASP A 221 -1.91 -5.39 14.75
N SER A 222 -1.16 -5.26 13.67
CA SER A 222 0.01 -6.09 13.38
C SER A 222 1.17 -5.24 12.87
N VAL A 223 2.34 -5.45 13.47
CA VAL A 223 3.60 -4.82 13.05
C VAL A 223 4.56 -5.91 12.63
N ILE A 224 4.92 -5.92 11.35
CA ILE A 224 5.84 -6.88 10.77
C ILE A 224 7.16 -6.20 10.47
N GLU A 225 8.21 -6.63 11.14
CA GLU A 225 9.56 -6.19 10.84
C GLU A 225 10.19 -7.10 9.77
N LEU A 226 10.56 -6.50 8.65
CA LEU A 226 11.21 -7.16 7.53
C LEU A 226 12.72 -6.96 7.60
N ASN A 227 13.42 -8.07 7.69
CA ASN A 227 14.87 -8.10 7.68
C ASN A 227 15.44 -8.18 6.26
N PRO A 228 16.69 -7.78 6.03
CA PRO A 228 17.40 -8.09 4.80
C PRO A 228 17.34 -9.60 4.49
N PRO A 229 17.28 -9.98 3.20
CA PRO A 229 17.21 -11.38 2.80
C PRO A 229 18.47 -12.14 3.23
N ASP A 230 18.27 -13.31 3.81
CA ASP A 230 19.35 -14.30 3.99
C ASP A 230 19.83 -14.84 2.64
N ASP A 231 20.80 -15.77 2.66
CA ASP A 231 21.35 -16.31 1.43
C ASP A 231 20.30 -17.07 0.61
N ALA A 232 19.42 -17.84 1.24
CA ALA A 232 18.37 -18.58 0.57
C ALA A 232 17.33 -17.66 -0.08
N ALA A 233 16.91 -16.61 0.62
CA ALA A 233 15.99 -15.60 0.07
C ALA A 233 16.65 -14.80 -1.05
N ALA A 234 17.93 -14.45 -0.93
CA ALA A 234 18.68 -13.76 -1.99
C ALA A 234 18.84 -14.64 -3.24
N GLU A 235 19.08 -15.94 -3.07
CA GLU A 235 19.11 -16.91 -4.18
C GLU A 235 17.75 -17.00 -4.88
N ALA A 236 16.66 -17.05 -4.12
CA ALA A 236 15.31 -17.05 -4.67
C ALA A 236 15.00 -15.78 -5.45
N ILE A 237 15.35 -14.60 -4.92
CA ILE A 237 15.20 -13.30 -5.60
C ILE A 237 16.00 -13.28 -6.90
N LEU A 238 17.29 -13.66 -6.84
CA LEU A 238 18.17 -13.65 -8.00
C LEU A 238 17.67 -14.61 -9.08
N SER A 239 17.33 -15.83 -8.69
CA SER A 239 16.78 -16.85 -9.61
C SER A 239 15.49 -16.37 -10.27
N GLY A 240 14.57 -15.74 -9.52
CA GLY A 240 13.33 -15.20 -10.04
C GLY A 240 13.55 -14.07 -11.06
N VAL A 241 14.55 -13.20 -10.85
CA VAL A 241 14.89 -12.14 -11.80
C VAL A 241 15.54 -12.74 -13.05
N LEU A 242 16.49 -13.67 -12.89
CA LEU A 242 17.18 -14.33 -14.01
C LEU A 242 16.23 -15.15 -14.88
N ALA A 243 15.28 -15.86 -14.27
CA ALA A 243 14.27 -16.64 -14.99
C ALA A 243 13.41 -15.76 -15.91
N ARG A 244 13.03 -14.55 -15.47
CA ARG A 244 12.24 -13.59 -16.28
C ARG A 244 12.94 -13.14 -17.55
N ILE A 245 14.26 -13.13 -17.56
CA ILE A 245 15.08 -12.74 -18.73
C ILE A 245 15.68 -13.96 -19.46
N GLY A 246 15.36 -15.19 -19.04
CA GLY A 246 15.84 -16.41 -19.67
C GLY A 246 17.31 -16.76 -19.38
N ALA A 247 17.96 -16.09 -18.43
CA ALA A 247 19.36 -16.35 -18.06
C ALA A 247 19.44 -17.50 -17.05
N LEU A 248 19.29 -18.72 -17.51
CA LEU A 248 19.21 -19.93 -16.66
C LEU A 248 20.56 -20.57 -16.34
N ASP A 249 21.63 -20.16 -17.02
CA ASP A 249 22.95 -20.79 -16.92
C ASP A 249 23.91 -19.99 -15.99
N VAL A 250 23.35 -19.51 -14.86
CA VAL A 250 24.05 -18.74 -13.84
C VAL A 250 24.18 -19.57 -12.56
N ASP A 251 25.38 -19.66 -12.01
CA ASP A 251 25.62 -20.19 -10.66
C ASP A 251 25.18 -19.18 -9.60
N VAL A 252 23.88 -19.25 -9.25
CA VAL A 252 23.23 -18.33 -8.34
C VAL A 252 23.87 -18.33 -6.95
N ALA A 253 24.19 -19.52 -6.41
CA ALA A 253 24.79 -19.65 -5.08
C ALA A 253 26.16 -18.97 -5.02
N ARG A 254 26.97 -19.11 -6.06
CA ARG A 254 28.28 -18.46 -6.16
C ARG A 254 28.16 -16.94 -6.25
N VAL A 255 27.17 -16.42 -6.98
CA VAL A 255 26.92 -14.97 -7.08
C VAL A 255 26.47 -14.44 -5.74
N VAL A 256 25.53 -15.10 -5.06
CA VAL A 256 25.01 -14.67 -3.74
C VAL A 256 26.09 -14.68 -2.68
N ALA A 257 26.97 -15.68 -2.67
CA ALA A 257 28.10 -15.77 -1.75
C ALA A 257 29.12 -14.59 -1.91
N ALA A 258 29.15 -13.97 -3.09
CA ALA A 258 30.00 -12.81 -3.35
C ALA A 258 29.34 -11.46 -2.98
N LEU A 259 28.05 -11.44 -2.70
CA LEU A 259 27.34 -10.23 -2.29
C LEU A 259 27.64 -9.86 -0.82
N PRO A 260 27.56 -8.57 -0.46
CA PRO A 260 27.60 -8.15 0.94
C PRO A 260 26.52 -8.86 1.79
N ARG A 261 26.83 -9.12 3.05
CA ARG A 261 25.87 -9.79 3.96
C ARG A 261 24.67 -8.95 4.36
N ASP A 262 24.80 -7.64 4.29
CA ASP A 262 23.74 -6.66 4.62
C ASP A 262 22.95 -6.19 3.38
N ARG A 263 23.06 -6.92 2.27
CA ARG A 263 22.33 -6.66 1.03
C ARG A 263 20.83 -6.62 1.22
N SER A 264 20.15 -5.73 0.52
CA SER A 264 18.69 -5.73 0.39
C SER A 264 18.23 -6.52 -0.85
N GLY A 265 16.93 -6.83 -0.94
CA GLY A 265 16.36 -7.40 -2.16
C GLY A 265 16.48 -6.47 -3.38
N ALA A 266 16.46 -5.16 -3.15
CA ALA A 266 16.71 -4.17 -4.18
C ALA A 266 18.15 -4.23 -4.71
N ASP A 267 19.15 -4.49 -3.85
CA ASP A 267 20.54 -4.65 -4.27
C ASP A 267 20.74 -5.86 -5.18
N VAL A 268 20.04 -6.96 -4.87
CA VAL A 268 20.06 -8.17 -5.71
C VAL A 268 19.47 -7.89 -7.09
N SER A 269 18.35 -7.18 -7.15
CA SER A 269 17.71 -6.79 -8.42
C SER A 269 18.55 -5.79 -9.21
N GLU A 270 19.19 -4.84 -8.52
CA GLU A 270 20.07 -3.84 -9.12
C GLU A 270 21.34 -4.47 -9.72
N LEU A 271 21.88 -5.52 -9.09
CA LEU A 271 22.99 -6.26 -9.65
C LEU A 271 22.66 -6.78 -11.05
N VAL A 272 21.50 -7.43 -11.22
CA VAL A 272 21.06 -7.96 -12.51
C VAL A 272 20.84 -6.82 -13.51
N ARG A 273 20.20 -5.73 -13.09
CA ARG A 273 19.99 -4.56 -13.94
C ARG A 273 21.31 -3.99 -14.47
N ARG A 274 22.31 -3.84 -13.61
CA ARG A 274 23.64 -3.36 -14.02
C ARG A 274 24.33 -4.35 -14.96
N ALA A 275 24.23 -5.65 -14.68
CA ALA A 275 24.81 -6.66 -15.56
C ALA A 275 24.21 -6.63 -16.97
N ILE A 276 22.89 -6.42 -17.08
CA ILE A 276 22.21 -6.21 -18.38
C ILE A 276 22.74 -4.97 -19.10
N LEU A 277 23.00 -3.89 -18.37
CA LEU A 277 23.53 -2.65 -18.96
C LEU A 277 24.98 -2.78 -19.46
N VAL A 278 25.75 -3.71 -18.87
CA VAL A 278 27.16 -3.97 -19.26
C VAL A 278 27.22 -4.96 -20.44
N ASP A 279 26.55 -6.11 -20.36
CA ASP A 279 26.72 -7.22 -21.31
C ASP A 279 25.44 -7.57 -22.10
N GLY A 280 24.36 -6.81 -21.93
CA GLY A 280 23.09 -7.11 -22.58
C GLY A 280 22.35 -8.28 -21.92
N ALA A 281 21.64 -9.09 -22.72
CA ALA A 281 20.77 -10.16 -22.22
C ALA A 281 21.52 -11.48 -21.95
N GLU A 282 22.74 -11.66 -22.46
CA GLU A 282 23.53 -12.89 -22.27
C GLU A 282 24.32 -12.86 -20.97
N LEU A 283 23.58 -12.94 -19.85
CA LEU A 283 24.20 -12.89 -18.52
C LEU A 283 24.85 -14.21 -18.14
N THR A 284 26.08 -14.11 -17.66
CA THR A 284 26.83 -15.24 -17.10
C THR A 284 27.19 -15.01 -15.63
N THR A 285 27.58 -16.06 -14.92
CA THR A 285 28.12 -15.95 -13.57
C THR A 285 29.32 -14.97 -13.52
N ALA A 286 30.17 -14.98 -14.53
CA ALA A 286 31.35 -14.11 -14.60
C ALA A 286 30.95 -12.63 -14.72
N THR A 287 29.93 -12.31 -15.54
CA THR A 287 29.41 -10.95 -15.68
C THR A 287 28.90 -10.42 -14.34
N LEU A 288 28.05 -11.19 -13.65
CA LEU A 288 27.49 -10.79 -12.37
C LEU A 288 28.57 -10.58 -11.30
N LEU A 289 29.57 -11.46 -11.24
CA LEU A 289 30.70 -11.31 -10.33
C LEU A 289 31.57 -10.09 -10.65
N SER A 290 31.77 -9.75 -11.94
CA SER A 290 32.52 -8.56 -12.34
C SER A 290 31.81 -7.27 -11.90
N VAL A 291 30.48 -7.22 -12.01
CA VAL A 291 29.67 -6.08 -11.58
C VAL A 291 29.73 -5.90 -10.05
N ILE A 292 29.75 -6.99 -9.28
CA ILE A 292 29.95 -6.92 -7.82
C ILE A 292 31.29 -6.27 -7.49
N GLY A 293 32.38 -6.65 -8.19
CA GLY A 293 33.70 -6.08 -8.02
C GLY A 293 33.77 -4.57 -8.33
N LEU A 294 33.02 -4.12 -9.33
CA LEU A 294 32.92 -2.68 -9.67
C LEU A 294 32.27 -1.83 -8.59
N ARG A 295 31.28 -2.39 -7.85
CA ARG A 295 30.65 -1.70 -6.72
C ARG A 295 31.57 -1.40 -5.55
N ALA A 296 32.66 -2.12 -5.39
CA ALA A 296 33.64 -1.88 -4.33
C ALA A 296 34.31 -0.50 -4.43
N HIS A 297 34.13 0.19 -5.54
CA HIS A 297 34.66 1.55 -5.78
C HIS A 297 33.60 2.66 -5.67
N GLU A 298 32.32 2.35 -5.40
CA GLU A 298 31.32 3.38 -5.11
C GLU A 298 31.55 3.96 -3.72
N ALA A 299 31.68 5.28 -3.64
CA ALA A 299 31.79 5.98 -2.36
C ALA A 299 30.54 5.70 -1.53
N ALA A 300 30.72 5.23 -0.30
CA ALA A 300 29.65 5.15 0.66
C ALA A 300 29.14 6.58 0.93
N LEU A 301 27.95 6.91 0.41
CA LEU A 301 27.30 8.16 0.80
C LEU A 301 27.01 8.09 2.31
N PRO A 302 27.32 9.17 3.07
CA PRO A 302 27.07 9.17 4.50
C PRO A 302 25.56 8.95 4.73
N THR A 303 25.25 7.91 5.51
CA THR A 303 23.89 7.64 5.97
C THR A 303 23.42 8.83 6.81
N GLY A 304 22.52 9.65 6.27
CA GLY A 304 21.89 10.74 7.03
C GLY A 304 21.73 12.08 6.34
N THR A 305 22.08 12.23 5.07
CA THR A 305 21.91 13.51 4.36
C THR A 305 21.00 13.33 3.14
N TYR A 306 19.73 13.16 3.38
CA TYR A 306 18.72 13.51 2.38
C TYR A 306 18.11 14.83 2.82
N LEU A 307 18.43 15.90 2.08
CA LEU A 307 17.83 17.22 2.17
C LEU A 307 16.35 17.20 1.82
#